data_161a2bc6e468788301b3fcc36c3c404b
#
_entry.id   161a2bc6e468788301b3fcc36c3c404b
#
_cell.length_a   1.000
_cell.length_b   1.000
_cell.length_c   1.000
_cell.angle_alpha   90.00
_cell.angle_beta   90.00
_cell.angle_gamma   90.00
#
_symmetry.space_group_name_H-M   'P 1'
#
loop_
_entity.id
_entity.type
_entity.pdbx_description
1 polymer ?
#
loop_
_entity_poly.entity_id
_entity_poly.type
_entity_poly.pdbx_seq_one_letter_code
_entity_poly.pdbx_strand_id
1 'polypeptide(L)'
;MHYTKQIFIALVFVSSIGFAQQKKQYKVNTIAFYNVENLFDTENDPITYDDDRTPDGKDHWTEEIYQAKLKNMAKVISEIGADVTGTAPAIVGLCETENRKVLEDLVNQESLLGKEYGIVQFDSPDRRGIDVALIYQKKLFTPTNYKAHELLIYDNVDPTKRIFTRDQLVVSGMLDGEKMHFIVNHWPSRSGGEARSRQKRISAAKLNKHIMDSIFVQEPYAKIITMGDFNDDPTSPSVKDILKPKKKRENVGTKQLFNPMEEMFKNGLGTLAWRDGWNLFENFTVSFDPDDVAEHKIEYNFTLIFHDQWKCN
;
A
#
# COMPACT_ATOMS: atom_id res chain seq x y z
N MET A 1 48.69 -52.08 -62.20
CA MET A 1 47.28 -51.61 -62.07
C MET A 1 47.05 -51.31 -60.61
N HIS A 2 47.20 -49.99 -60.26
CA HIS A 2 46.95 -49.54 -58.88
C HIS A 2 45.65 -48.76 -58.85
N TYR A 3 44.67 -49.20 -58.07
CA TYR A 3 43.44 -48.49 -57.80
C TYR A 3 43.60 -47.65 -56.52
N THR A 4 43.71 -46.39 -56.68
CA THR A 4 43.63 -45.38 -55.56
C THR A 4 42.18 -45.18 -55.17
N LYS A 5 41.83 -45.63 -53.96
CA LYS A 5 40.52 -45.29 -53.34
C LYS A 5 40.59 -43.88 -52.78
N GLN A 6 39.84 -42.98 -53.38
CA GLN A 6 39.59 -41.65 -52.77
C GLN A 6 38.51 -41.80 -51.76
N ILE A 7 38.83 -41.47 -50.50
CA ILE A 7 37.86 -41.36 -49.40
C ILE A 7 37.37 -39.92 -49.38
N PHE A 8 36.05 -39.71 -49.65
CA PHE A 8 35.39 -38.44 -49.46
C PHE A 8 34.96 -38.31 -47.99
N ILE A 9 35.59 -37.40 -47.23
CA ILE A 9 35.17 -37.03 -45.90
C ILE A 9 34.15 -35.91 -46.07
N ALA A 10 32.85 -36.22 -45.84
CA ALA A 10 31.79 -35.22 -45.74
C ALA A 10 31.84 -34.58 -44.36
N LEU A 11 32.28 -33.32 -44.29
CA LEU A 11 32.20 -32.51 -43.07
C LEU A 11 30.75 -32.07 -42.90
N VAL A 12 30.01 -32.66 -41.98
CA VAL A 12 28.70 -32.21 -41.59
C VAL A 12 28.89 -31.04 -40.58
N PHE A 13 28.67 -29.82 -41.04
CA PHE A 13 28.56 -28.66 -40.19
C PHE A 13 27.20 -28.72 -39.46
N VAL A 14 27.20 -29.20 -38.22
CA VAL A 14 26.09 -29.03 -37.32
C VAL A 14 26.14 -27.57 -36.81
N SER A 15 25.39 -26.70 -37.44
CA SER A 15 25.10 -25.36 -36.90
C SER A 15 24.24 -25.52 -35.66
N SER A 16 24.85 -25.52 -34.49
CA SER A 16 24.17 -25.36 -33.21
C SER A 16 23.55 -23.98 -33.20
N ILE A 17 22.27 -23.90 -33.53
CA ILE A 17 21.45 -22.72 -33.26
C ILE A 17 21.36 -22.62 -31.74
N GLY A 18 22.26 -21.84 -31.16
CA GLY A 18 22.19 -21.49 -29.76
C GLY A 18 20.90 -20.65 -29.59
N PHE A 19 19.86 -21.25 -29.07
CA PHE A 19 18.77 -20.50 -28.51
C PHE A 19 19.36 -19.72 -27.33
N ALA A 20 19.78 -18.49 -27.59
CA ALA A 20 20.06 -17.54 -26.54
C ALA A 20 18.75 -17.34 -25.77
N GLN A 21 18.68 -17.96 -24.61
CA GLN A 21 17.59 -17.74 -23.67
C GLN A 21 17.61 -16.24 -23.33
N GLN A 22 16.75 -15.48 -23.97
CA GLN A 22 16.62 -14.06 -23.73
C GLN A 22 16.22 -13.92 -22.25
N LYS A 23 17.15 -13.46 -21.40
CA LYS A 23 16.85 -13.18 -20.00
C LYS A 23 15.67 -12.21 -20.01
N LYS A 24 14.53 -12.65 -19.49
CA LYS A 24 13.38 -11.76 -19.29
C LYS A 24 13.87 -10.56 -18.47
N GLN A 25 13.72 -9.37 -19.02
CA GLN A 25 14.00 -8.14 -18.29
C GLN A 25 12.69 -7.71 -17.61
N TYR A 26 12.74 -7.58 -16.30
CA TYR A 26 11.63 -7.05 -15.50
C TYR A 26 11.89 -5.59 -15.18
N LYS A 27 10.84 -4.77 -15.24
CA LYS A 27 10.81 -3.49 -14.57
C LYS A 27 10.37 -3.72 -13.14
N VAL A 28 11.07 -3.15 -12.19
CA VAL A 28 10.76 -3.27 -10.77
C VAL A 28 10.27 -1.91 -10.27
N ASN A 29 9.10 -1.90 -9.67
CA ASN A 29 8.52 -0.72 -9.03
C ASN A 29 8.23 -1.03 -7.56
N THR A 30 8.59 -0.13 -6.67
CA THR A 30 8.21 -0.21 -5.27
C THR A 30 6.85 0.44 -5.06
N ILE A 31 5.97 -0.29 -4.37
CA ILE A 31 4.69 0.21 -3.87
C ILE A 31 4.74 0.08 -2.35
N ALA A 32 4.51 1.17 -1.64
CA ALA A 32 4.63 1.23 -0.19
C ALA A 32 3.33 1.71 0.46
N PHE A 33 3.18 1.39 1.73
CA PHE A 33 2.23 2.03 2.63
C PHE A 33 2.96 2.49 3.88
N TYR A 34 2.62 3.68 4.38
CA TYR A 34 3.21 4.26 5.57
C TYR A 34 2.17 5.02 6.39
N ASN A 35 1.98 4.61 7.66
CA ASN A 35 1.26 5.41 8.63
C ASN A 35 2.19 6.52 9.12
N VAL A 36 1.81 7.79 8.87
CA VAL A 36 2.64 8.95 9.20
C VAL A 36 2.44 9.44 10.63
N GLU A 37 1.68 8.70 11.44
CA GLU A 37 1.52 8.97 12.88
C GLU A 37 1.13 10.43 13.20
N ASN A 38 -0.04 10.84 12.69
CA ASN A 38 -0.61 12.18 12.91
C ASN A 38 0.28 13.30 12.34
N LEU A 39 0.38 13.39 11.02
CA LEU A 39 1.03 14.50 10.34
C LEU A 39 0.05 15.68 10.23
N PHE A 40 0.14 16.60 11.18
CA PHE A 40 -0.60 17.86 11.23
C PHE A 40 0.33 19.02 10.86
N ASP A 41 -0.24 20.08 10.30
CA ASP A 41 0.47 21.36 10.26
C ASP A 41 0.40 22.06 11.64
N THR A 42 0.70 23.33 11.70
CA THR A 42 0.71 24.09 12.98
C THR A 42 -0.48 25.04 13.13
N GLU A 43 -1.40 25.02 12.16
CA GLU A 43 -2.59 25.86 12.12
C GLU A 43 -3.78 25.09 12.71
N ASN A 44 -4.61 25.76 13.50
CA ASN A 44 -5.82 25.16 14.06
C ASN A 44 -6.97 25.19 13.04
N ASP A 45 -7.53 24.04 12.67
CA ASP A 45 -8.75 23.95 11.87
C ASP A 45 -9.97 24.02 12.80
N PRO A 46 -10.79 25.08 12.70
CA PRO A 46 -11.93 25.28 13.60
C PRO A 46 -13.05 24.24 13.48
N ILE A 47 -12.99 23.32 12.48
CA ILE A 47 -14.01 22.29 12.25
C ILE A 47 -13.58 20.89 12.65
N THR A 48 -12.32 20.71 13.04
CA THR A 48 -11.76 19.42 13.48
C THR A 48 -11.26 19.50 14.94
N TYR A 49 -10.87 18.38 15.51
CA TYR A 49 -10.32 18.32 16.87
C TYR A 49 -8.79 18.18 16.81
N ASP A 50 -8.15 19.17 16.25
CA ASP A 50 -6.71 19.26 16.11
C ASP A 50 -6.06 20.28 17.06
N ASP A 51 -6.85 20.93 17.92
CA ASP A 51 -6.40 21.94 18.89
C ASP A 51 -5.15 21.51 19.68
N ASP A 52 -5.04 20.21 20.02
CA ASP A 52 -3.89 19.67 20.72
C ASP A 52 -2.61 19.68 19.85
N ARG A 53 -2.74 19.78 18.53
CA ARG A 53 -1.67 19.72 17.51
C ARG A 53 -1.21 21.09 17.03
N THR A 54 -1.35 22.10 17.84
CA THR A 54 -0.90 23.48 17.56
C THR A 54 0.24 23.88 18.50
N PRO A 55 0.98 24.97 18.21
CA PRO A 55 2.04 25.46 19.10
C PRO A 55 1.57 25.77 20.52
N ASP A 56 0.35 26.28 20.66
CA ASP A 56 -0.26 26.59 21.95
C ASP A 56 -1.07 25.41 22.52
N GLY A 57 -1.24 24.35 21.74
CA GLY A 57 -1.95 23.15 22.14
C GLY A 57 -1.17 22.27 23.11
N LYS A 58 -1.81 21.19 23.58
CA LYS A 58 -1.25 20.27 24.58
C LYS A 58 0.08 19.64 24.13
N ASP A 59 0.20 19.34 22.84
CA ASP A 59 1.38 18.66 22.30
C ASP A 59 2.52 19.62 21.94
N HIS A 60 2.28 20.94 22.10
CA HIS A 60 3.24 21.99 21.74
C HIS A 60 3.84 21.78 20.35
N TRP A 61 2.95 21.54 19.37
CA TRP A 61 3.31 21.18 18.00
C TRP A 61 3.82 22.40 17.24
N THR A 62 5.11 22.70 17.40
CA THR A 62 5.74 23.88 16.80
C THR A 62 6.15 23.63 15.35
N GLU A 63 6.38 24.72 14.61
CA GLU A 63 6.89 24.67 13.25
C GLU A 63 8.23 23.87 13.15
N GLU A 64 9.10 24.02 14.17
CA GLU A 64 10.36 23.26 14.21
C GLU A 64 10.12 21.75 14.27
N ILE A 65 9.18 21.28 15.10
CA ILE A 65 8.81 19.87 15.23
C ILE A 65 8.17 19.38 13.93
N TYR A 66 7.27 20.17 13.36
CA TYR A 66 6.61 19.86 12.09
C TYR A 66 7.62 19.67 10.96
N GLN A 67 8.53 20.62 10.77
CA GLN A 67 9.57 20.55 9.74
C GLN A 67 10.53 19.38 9.95
N ALA A 68 10.91 19.10 11.21
CA ALA A 68 11.75 17.95 11.54
C ALA A 68 11.03 16.63 11.19
N LYS A 69 9.73 16.52 11.48
CA LYS A 69 8.91 15.35 11.11
C LYS A 69 8.82 15.17 9.61
N LEU A 70 8.49 16.21 8.85
CA LEU A 70 8.44 16.19 7.39
C LEU A 70 9.76 15.70 6.78
N LYS A 71 10.88 16.25 7.23
CA LYS A 71 12.23 15.87 6.78
C LYS A 71 12.51 14.39 7.03
N ASN A 72 12.21 13.92 8.23
CA ASN A 72 12.44 12.52 8.60
C ASN A 72 11.57 11.56 7.76
N MET A 73 10.28 11.87 7.60
CA MET A 73 9.36 11.08 6.79
C MET A 73 9.77 11.05 5.32
N ALA A 74 10.12 12.19 4.75
CA ALA A 74 10.59 12.27 3.37
C ALA A 74 11.85 11.43 3.16
N LYS A 75 12.78 11.45 4.11
CA LYS A 75 13.97 10.60 4.09
C LYS A 75 13.58 9.12 4.06
N VAL A 76 12.72 8.68 4.99
CA VAL A 76 12.27 7.27 5.05
C VAL A 76 11.60 6.86 3.75
N ILE A 77 10.64 7.65 3.27
CA ILE A 77 9.96 7.35 2.01
C ILE A 77 10.94 7.25 0.85
N SER A 78 11.97 8.11 0.80
CA SER A 78 12.96 8.09 -0.27
C SER A 78 13.82 6.82 -0.29
N GLU A 79 13.97 6.15 0.86
CA GLU A 79 14.81 4.97 1.06
C GLU A 79 14.05 3.64 0.87
N ILE A 80 12.70 3.64 0.93
CA ILE A 80 11.89 2.43 0.79
C ILE A 80 12.10 1.77 -0.58
N GLY A 81 12.71 0.59 -0.60
CA GLY A 81 12.96 -0.18 -1.84
C GLY A 81 13.99 0.45 -2.78
N ALA A 82 14.68 1.49 -2.36
CA ALA A 82 15.69 2.16 -3.18
C ALA A 82 16.92 1.28 -3.47
N ASP A 83 17.22 0.34 -2.60
CA ASP A 83 18.24 -0.69 -2.77
C ASP A 83 17.94 -1.65 -3.94
N VAL A 84 16.65 -1.84 -4.24
CA VAL A 84 16.19 -2.71 -5.32
C VAL A 84 15.94 -1.94 -6.62
N THR A 85 15.28 -0.78 -6.53
CA THR A 85 14.84 -0.02 -7.71
C THR A 85 15.77 1.12 -8.09
N GLY A 86 16.70 1.50 -7.23
CA GLY A 86 17.56 2.67 -7.38
C GLY A 86 16.84 4.02 -7.20
N THR A 87 15.56 3.98 -6.76
CA THR A 87 14.74 5.19 -6.59
C THR A 87 13.71 4.99 -5.47
N ALA A 88 13.10 6.09 -5.02
CA ALA A 88 11.98 6.08 -4.10
C ALA A 88 10.78 5.31 -4.69
N PRO A 89 9.79 4.90 -3.88
CA PRO A 89 8.62 4.15 -4.36
C PRO A 89 7.85 4.86 -5.46
N ALA A 90 7.36 4.10 -6.44
CA ALA A 90 6.48 4.63 -7.48
C ALA A 90 5.13 5.10 -6.90
N ILE A 91 4.64 4.39 -5.89
CA ILE A 91 3.36 4.63 -5.22
C ILE A 91 3.58 4.51 -3.71
N VAL A 92 3.03 5.45 -2.95
CA VAL A 92 2.95 5.35 -1.48
C VAL A 92 1.53 5.68 -1.03
N GLY A 93 0.86 4.70 -0.40
CA GLY A 93 -0.33 4.96 0.39
C GLY A 93 0.07 5.53 1.75
N LEU A 94 -0.64 6.55 2.19
CA LEU A 94 -0.41 7.21 3.47
C LEU A 94 -1.69 7.22 4.28
N CYS A 95 -1.58 7.23 5.60
CA CYS A 95 -2.69 7.53 6.50
C CYS A 95 -2.23 8.41 7.66
N GLU A 96 -3.21 9.00 8.37
CA GLU A 96 -2.99 9.99 9.43
C GLU A 96 -2.37 11.29 8.91
N THR A 97 -2.70 11.66 7.69
CA THR A 97 -2.39 12.97 7.11
C THR A 97 -3.56 13.91 7.34
N GLU A 98 -3.31 15.12 7.79
CA GLU A 98 -4.36 16.08 8.08
C GLU A 98 -5.05 16.59 6.81
N ASN A 99 -4.28 17.22 5.93
CA ASN A 99 -4.83 17.96 4.80
C ASN A 99 -3.91 17.90 3.58
N ARG A 100 -4.31 18.57 2.51
CA ARG A 100 -3.52 18.67 1.28
C ARG A 100 -2.19 19.38 1.50
N LYS A 101 -2.14 20.40 2.36
CA LYS A 101 -0.95 21.21 2.61
C LYS A 101 0.18 20.38 3.20
N VAL A 102 -0.09 19.56 4.22
CA VAL A 102 0.96 18.70 4.83
C VAL A 102 1.55 17.71 3.83
N LEU A 103 0.76 17.26 2.86
CA LEU A 103 1.23 16.38 1.79
C LEU A 103 2.10 17.13 0.77
N GLU A 104 1.75 18.35 0.43
CA GLU A 104 2.56 19.22 -0.43
C GLU A 104 3.88 19.56 0.24
N ASP A 105 3.87 19.90 1.52
CA ASP A 105 5.07 20.16 2.31
C ASP A 105 5.96 18.90 2.40
N LEU A 106 5.37 17.70 2.51
CA LEU A 106 6.10 16.44 2.54
C LEU A 106 6.79 16.12 1.21
N VAL A 107 6.07 16.20 0.08
CA VAL A 107 6.65 15.84 -1.22
C VAL A 107 7.66 16.87 -1.73
N ASN A 108 7.65 18.07 -1.17
CA ASN A 108 8.60 19.14 -1.46
C ASN A 108 9.87 19.10 -0.57
N GLN A 109 9.98 18.15 0.35
CA GLN A 109 11.22 17.96 1.12
C GLN A 109 12.37 17.54 0.20
N GLU A 110 13.59 17.95 0.51
CA GLU A 110 14.81 17.73 -0.29
C GLU A 110 14.96 16.28 -0.78
N SER A 111 14.67 15.30 0.08
CA SER A 111 14.80 13.88 -0.24
C SER A 111 13.81 13.38 -1.32
N LEU A 112 12.69 14.08 -1.51
CA LEU A 112 11.63 13.71 -2.45
C LEU A 112 11.47 14.68 -3.61
N LEU A 113 11.95 15.91 -3.50
CA LEU A 113 11.73 16.99 -4.46
C LEU A 113 12.02 16.58 -5.93
N GLY A 114 13.14 15.89 -6.15
CA GLY A 114 13.53 15.43 -7.50
C GLY A 114 12.72 14.24 -8.03
N LYS A 115 11.74 13.72 -7.28
CA LYS A 115 10.89 12.58 -7.69
C LYS A 115 9.55 13.02 -8.29
N GLU A 116 9.22 14.31 -8.21
CA GLU A 116 8.00 14.91 -8.78
C GLU A 116 6.72 14.15 -8.41
N TYR A 117 6.51 13.93 -7.10
CA TYR A 117 5.31 13.25 -6.65
C TYR A 117 4.04 14.06 -6.94
N GLY A 118 3.04 13.36 -7.50
CA GLY A 118 1.65 13.79 -7.50
C GLY A 118 0.95 13.30 -6.23
N ILE A 119 -0.18 13.90 -5.91
CA ILE A 119 -0.94 13.62 -4.69
C ILE A 119 -2.41 13.42 -5.04
N VAL A 120 -3.02 12.37 -4.49
CA VAL A 120 -4.48 12.18 -4.45
C VAL A 120 -4.90 12.09 -3.00
N GLN A 121 -5.77 13.00 -2.56
CA GLN A 121 -6.30 13.07 -1.20
C GLN A 121 -7.70 13.69 -1.26
N PHE A 122 -8.56 13.31 -0.33
CA PHE A 122 -9.87 13.88 -0.07
C PHE A 122 -10.07 13.96 1.43
N ASP A 123 -10.69 15.05 1.87
CA ASP A 123 -11.07 15.20 3.26
C ASP A 123 -12.17 14.20 3.60
N SER A 124 -12.01 13.47 4.69
CA SER A 124 -12.98 12.53 5.23
C SER A 124 -13.64 13.12 6.49
N PRO A 125 -14.80 12.60 6.91
CA PRO A 125 -15.49 13.15 8.06
C PRO A 125 -14.92 12.72 9.42
N ASP A 126 -13.66 12.27 9.50
CA ASP A 126 -13.02 11.98 10.80
C ASP A 126 -12.90 13.25 11.63
N ARG A 127 -13.31 13.17 12.89
CA ARG A 127 -13.37 14.36 13.76
C ARG A 127 -12.01 14.94 14.10
N ARG A 128 -10.94 14.15 13.98
CA ARG A 128 -9.57 14.64 14.22
C ARG A 128 -8.97 15.33 13.02
N GLY A 129 -9.69 15.32 11.87
CA GLY A 129 -9.19 15.88 10.62
C GLY A 129 -8.06 15.02 9.98
N ILE A 130 -8.04 13.71 10.21
CA ILE A 130 -7.02 12.84 9.58
C ILE A 130 -7.61 12.02 8.45
N ASP A 131 -6.83 11.89 7.39
CA ASP A 131 -7.22 11.26 6.15
C ASP A 131 -6.28 10.15 5.70
N VAL A 132 -6.67 9.53 4.59
CA VAL A 132 -5.80 8.69 3.77
C VAL A 132 -5.44 9.42 2.48
N ALA A 133 -4.24 9.17 2.00
CA ALA A 133 -3.75 9.76 0.77
C ALA A 133 -2.94 8.75 -0.05
N LEU A 134 -2.73 9.07 -1.33
CA LEU A 134 -1.82 8.36 -2.20
C LEU A 134 -0.91 9.38 -2.87
N ILE A 135 0.40 9.22 -2.70
CA ILE A 135 1.41 9.95 -3.47
C ILE A 135 2.04 9.02 -4.50
N TYR A 136 2.40 9.59 -5.66
CA TYR A 136 2.91 8.80 -6.78
C TYR A 136 3.92 9.56 -7.62
N GLN A 137 4.96 8.91 -8.10
CA GLN A 137 5.88 9.52 -9.07
C GLN A 137 5.17 9.71 -10.42
N LYS A 138 5.00 10.96 -10.86
CA LYS A 138 4.31 11.32 -12.13
C LYS A 138 4.93 10.68 -13.35
N LYS A 139 6.23 10.39 -13.31
CA LYS A 139 6.95 9.72 -14.39
C LYS A 139 6.55 8.23 -14.54
N LEU A 140 6.15 7.57 -13.46
CA LEU A 140 5.89 6.13 -13.41
C LEU A 140 4.39 5.81 -13.41
N PHE A 141 3.58 6.67 -12.80
CA PHE A 141 2.15 6.44 -12.66
C PHE A 141 1.32 7.60 -13.17
N THR A 142 0.29 7.28 -13.94
CA THR A 142 -0.70 8.23 -14.44
C THR A 142 -2.08 7.83 -13.92
N PRO A 143 -2.64 8.53 -12.91
CA PRO A 143 -4.00 8.27 -12.47
C PRO A 143 -5.01 8.58 -13.56
N THR A 144 -5.98 7.69 -13.74
CA THR A 144 -7.07 7.84 -14.72
C THR A 144 -8.43 8.06 -14.07
N ASN A 145 -8.58 7.58 -12.82
CA ASN A 145 -9.77 7.78 -12.01
C ASN A 145 -9.41 7.67 -10.53
N TYR A 146 -10.06 8.48 -9.69
CA TYR A 146 -9.90 8.40 -8.26
C TYR A 146 -11.16 8.87 -7.53
N LYS A 147 -11.43 8.25 -6.37
CA LYS A 147 -12.63 8.51 -5.58
C LYS A 147 -12.44 8.11 -4.12
N ALA A 148 -12.93 8.93 -3.20
CA ALA A 148 -13.16 8.54 -1.81
C ALA A 148 -14.51 7.82 -1.68
N HIS A 149 -14.52 6.71 -0.95
CA HIS A 149 -15.70 5.94 -0.62
C HIS A 149 -16.01 6.08 0.85
N GLU A 150 -17.15 6.70 1.12
CA GLU A 150 -17.58 7.01 2.48
C GLU A 150 -17.85 5.74 3.29
N LEU A 151 -17.24 5.66 4.48
CA LEU A 151 -17.47 4.57 5.43
C LEU A 151 -18.57 4.93 6.41
N LEU A 152 -19.76 4.42 6.17
CA LEU A 152 -20.92 4.63 7.02
C LEU A 152 -20.94 3.62 8.18
N ILE A 153 -20.73 4.12 9.39
CA ILE A 153 -20.79 3.35 10.63
C ILE A 153 -21.78 4.02 11.58
N TYR A 154 -22.55 3.20 12.25
CA TYR A 154 -23.48 3.64 13.29
C TYR A 154 -23.13 3.02 14.62
N ASP A 155 -23.52 3.67 15.71
CA ASP A 155 -23.31 3.17 17.06
C ASP A 155 -24.14 1.88 17.29
N ASN A 156 -23.54 0.90 17.96
CA ASN A 156 -24.20 -0.40 18.19
C ASN A 156 -25.33 -0.32 19.23
N VAL A 157 -25.31 0.70 20.09
CA VAL A 157 -26.33 0.91 21.14
C VAL A 157 -27.41 1.83 20.63
N ASP A 158 -27.03 2.88 19.89
CA ASP A 158 -27.94 3.84 19.26
C ASP A 158 -27.69 3.87 17.74
N PRO A 159 -28.43 3.07 16.96
CA PRO A 159 -28.27 3.02 15.51
C PRO A 159 -28.62 4.31 14.76
N THR A 160 -29.18 5.31 15.42
CA THR A 160 -29.41 6.64 14.82
C THR A 160 -28.17 7.52 14.87
N LYS A 161 -27.21 7.19 15.73
CA LYS A 161 -25.97 7.92 15.93
C LYS A 161 -24.88 7.45 14.97
N ARG A 162 -24.54 8.30 14.00
CA ARG A 162 -23.41 8.05 13.11
C ARG A 162 -22.09 8.21 13.85
N ILE A 163 -21.14 7.32 13.51
CA ILE A 163 -19.73 7.41 13.92
C ILE A 163 -18.95 7.88 12.69
N PHE A 164 -18.35 9.05 12.78
CA PHE A 164 -17.52 9.61 11.74
C PHE A 164 -16.12 9.02 11.78
N THR A 165 -15.56 8.71 10.61
CA THR A 165 -14.26 8.05 10.46
C THR A 165 -13.73 8.31 9.04
N ARG A 166 -12.53 7.78 8.74
CA ARG A 166 -11.87 7.94 7.44
C ARG A 166 -12.60 7.18 6.35
N ASP A 167 -12.63 7.78 5.17
CA ASP A 167 -13.09 7.16 3.94
C ASP A 167 -12.02 6.20 3.38
N GLN A 168 -12.39 5.39 2.40
CA GLN A 168 -11.44 4.54 1.66
C GLN A 168 -11.15 5.18 0.32
N LEU A 169 -9.87 5.48 0.06
CA LEU A 169 -9.43 6.12 -1.17
C LEU A 169 -9.15 5.08 -2.24
N VAL A 170 -9.80 5.19 -3.39
CA VAL A 170 -9.52 4.39 -4.59
C VAL A 170 -8.83 5.24 -5.62
N VAL A 171 -7.70 4.77 -6.14
CA VAL A 171 -6.98 5.40 -7.25
C VAL A 171 -6.70 4.34 -8.31
N SER A 172 -7.21 4.56 -9.51
CA SER A 172 -6.96 3.71 -10.68
C SER A 172 -6.08 4.44 -11.67
N GLY A 173 -5.16 3.74 -12.32
CA GLY A 173 -4.25 4.38 -13.28
C GLY A 173 -3.32 3.40 -13.96
N MET A 174 -2.40 3.95 -14.73
CA MET A 174 -1.39 3.20 -15.46
C MET A 174 -0.04 3.31 -14.76
N LEU A 175 0.48 2.21 -14.25
CA LEU A 175 1.82 2.09 -13.69
C LEU A 175 2.73 1.39 -14.71
N ASP A 176 3.66 2.12 -15.29
CA ASP A 176 4.55 1.59 -16.34
C ASP A 176 3.83 0.87 -17.51
N GLY A 177 2.63 1.32 -17.85
CA GLY A 177 1.81 0.71 -18.91
C GLY A 177 0.84 -0.37 -18.42
N GLU A 178 0.88 -0.77 -17.16
CA GLU A 178 -0.04 -1.72 -16.56
C GLU A 178 -1.17 -1.02 -15.81
N LYS A 179 -2.42 -1.41 -16.08
CA LYS A 179 -3.56 -0.86 -15.36
C LYS A 179 -3.63 -1.45 -13.96
N MET A 180 -3.63 -0.58 -12.97
CA MET A 180 -3.68 -0.96 -11.56
C MET A 180 -4.71 -0.14 -10.78
N HIS A 181 -5.21 -0.74 -9.72
CA HIS A 181 -6.12 -0.09 -8.77
C HIS A 181 -5.52 -0.17 -7.37
N PHE A 182 -5.43 0.97 -6.72
CA PHE A 182 -4.93 1.10 -5.35
C PHE A 182 -6.09 1.50 -4.45
N ILE A 183 -6.26 0.80 -3.32
CA ILE A 183 -7.23 1.15 -2.30
C ILE A 183 -6.45 1.44 -1.03
N VAL A 184 -6.45 2.69 -0.59
CA VAL A 184 -5.78 3.11 0.64
C VAL A 184 -6.79 3.20 1.76
N ASN A 185 -6.42 2.60 2.89
CA ASN A 185 -7.32 2.39 4.03
C ASN A 185 -6.70 2.89 5.33
N HIS A 186 -7.55 3.41 6.22
CA HIS A 186 -7.27 3.52 7.64
C HIS A 186 -8.55 3.15 8.40
N TRP A 187 -8.65 1.89 8.80
CA TRP A 187 -9.87 1.39 9.45
C TRP A 187 -9.99 1.88 10.90
N PRO A 188 -11.21 1.82 11.49
CA PRO A 188 -11.42 2.23 12.86
C PRO A 188 -10.52 1.49 13.86
N SER A 189 -9.90 2.26 14.76
CA SER A 189 -8.97 1.74 15.75
C SER A 189 -9.64 0.79 16.75
N ARG A 190 -8.81 0.07 17.51
CA ARG A 190 -9.26 -0.80 18.63
C ARG A 190 -9.65 -0.01 19.89
N SER A 191 -10.00 1.28 19.74
CA SER A 191 -10.43 2.15 20.85
C SER A 191 -11.59 1.54 21.63
N GLY A 192 -11.47 1.51 22.94
CA GLY A 192 -12.42 0.85 23.84
C GLY A 192 -12.32 -0.68 23.90
N GLY A 193 -11.31 -1.25 23.25
CA GLY A 193 -11.02 -2.68 23.20
C GLY A 193 -11.39 -3.34 21.87
N GLU A 194 -10.65 -4.41 21.53
CA GLU A 194 -10.77 -5.11 20.25
C GLU A 194 -12.20 -5.61 20.00
N ALA A 195 -12.78 -6.32 20.98
CA ALA A 195 -14.12 -6.91 20.84
C ALA A 195 -15.22 -5.86 20.64
N ARG A 196 -15.13 -4.73 21.35
CA ARG A 196 -16.10 -3.62 21.25
C ARG A 196 -16.03 -2.91 19.90
N SER A 197 -14.83 -2.74 19.35
CA SER A 197 -14.59 -2.01 18.12
C SER A 197 -14.63 -2.89 16.86
N ARG A 198 -14.61 -4.23 17.00
CA ARG A 198 -14.53 -5.21 15.90
C ARG A 198 -15.54 -4.98 14.79
N GLN A 199 -16.82 -4.70 15.16
CA GLN A 199 -17.87 -4.51 14.16
C GLN A 199 -17.60 -3.30 13.22
N LYS A 200 -16.93 -2.26 13.72
CA LYS A 200 -16.54 -1.10 12.91
C LYS A 200 -15.54 -1.50 11.83
N ARG A 201 -14.54 -2.33 12.17
CA ARG A 201 -13.55 -2.86 11.22
C ARG A 201 -14.16 -3.86 10.24
N ILE A 202 -15.10 -4.68 10.70
CA ILE A 202 -15.90 -5.55 9.81
C ILE A 202 -16.67 -4.71 8.79
N SER A 203 -17.26 -3.58 9.20
CA SER A 203 -17.93 -2.66 8.27
C SER A 203 -16.96 -2.05 7.26
N ALA A 204 -15.76 -1.66 7.70
CA ALA A 204 -14.71 -1.17 6.80
C ALA A 204 -14.26 -2.25 5.79
N ALA A 205 -14.05 -3.49 6.26
CA ALA A 205 -13.73 -4.62 5.39
C ALA A 205 -14.83 -4.93 4.37
N LYS A 206 -16.11 -4.83 4.76
CA LYS A 206 -17.25 -4.99 3.83
C LYS A 206 -17.27 -3.91 2.76
N LEU A 207 -17.01 -2.65 3.11
CA LEU A 207 -16.88 -1.58 2.12
C LEU A 207 -15.72 -1.85 1.18
N ASN A 208 -14.55 -2.22 1.70
CA ASN A 208 -13.37 -2.55 0.90
C ASN A 208 -13.68 -3.69 -0.08
N LYS A 209 -14.32 -4.76 0.41
CA LYS A 209 -14.76 -5.87 -0.45
C LYS A 209 -15.75 -5.43 -1.51
N HIS A 210 -16.72 -4.61 -1.18
CA HIS A 210 -17.72 -4.08 -2.14
C HIS A 210 -17.04 -3.24 -3.23
N ILE A 211 -16.06 -2.42 -2.88
CA ILE A 211 -15.27 -1.65 -3.86
C ILE A 211 -14.54 -2.60 -4.82
N MET A 212 -13.82 -3.59 -4.29
CA MET A 212 -13.11 -4.57 -5.13
C MET A 212 -14.06 -5.38 -6.01
N ASP A 213 -15.19 -5.85 -5.46
CA ASP A 213 -16.18 -6.58 -6.24
C ASP A 213 -16.76 -5.74 -7.39
N SER A 214 -16.98 -4.44 -7.17
CA SER A 214 -17.42 -3.51 -8.21
C SER A 214 -16.38 -3.34 -9.33
N ILE A 215 -15.10 -3.33 -9.00
CA ILE A 215 -14.01 -3.32 -9.98
C ILE A 215 -14.00 -4.64 -10.75
N PHE A 216 -14.06 -5.78 -10.05
CA PHE A 216 -14.08 -7.11 -10.68
C PHE A 216 -15.30 -7.42 -11.56
N VAL A 217 -16.41 -6.71 -11.36
CA VAL A 217 -17.56 -6.80 -12.28
C VAL A 217 -17.20 -6.26 -13.66
N GLN A 218 -16.46 -5.18 -13.71
CA GLN A 218 -16.06 -4.52 -14.96
C GLN A 218 -14.76 -5.13 -15.53
N GLU A 219 -13.84 -5.50 -14.67
CA GLU A 219 -12.50 -5.99 -14.99
C GLU A 219 -12.21 -7.27 -14.19
N PRO A 220 -12.64 -8.45 -14.69
CA PRO A 220 -12.49 -9.71 -13.94
C PRO A 220 -11.06 -10.07 -13.55
N TYR A 221 -10.07 -9.59 -14.28
CA TYR A 221 -8.64 -9.79 -14.06
C TYR A 221 -7.94 -8.54 -13.52
N ALA A 222 -8.69 -7.63 -12.88
CA ALA A 222 -8.14 -6.40 -12.33
C ALA A 222 -6.99 -6.68 -11.36
N LYS A 223 -5.92 -5.89 -11.51
CA LYS A 223 -4.77 -5.86 -10.58
C LYS A 223 -5.07 -4.84 -9.50
N ILE A 224 -5.50 -5.33 -8.34
CA ILE A 224 -5.89 -4.48 -7.20
C ILE A 224 -4.90 -4.67 -6.07
N ILE A 225 -4.41 -3.58 -5.54
CA ILE A 225 -3.67 -3.56 -4.27
C ILE A 225 -4.52 -2.80 -3.27
N THR A 226 -4.99 -3.48 -2.22
CA THR A 226 -5.58 -2.82 -1.06
C THR A 226 -4.56 -2.84 0.07
N MET A 227 -4.24 -1.68 0.57
CA MET A 227 -3.20 -1.44 1.57
C MET A 227 -3.68 -0.45 2.61
N GLY A 228 -3.12 -0.51 3.81
CA GLY A 228 -3.49 0.44 4.84
C GLY A 228 -3.23 -0.04 6.25
N ASP A 229 -3.46 0.86 7.21
CA ASP A 229 -3.63 0.49 8.61
C ASP A 229 -5.04 -0.06 8.81
N PHE A 230 -5.15 -1.38 8.87
CA PHE A 230 -6.43 -2.05 9.08
C PHE A 230 -6.84 -2.11 10.55
N ASN A 231 -5.96 -1.69 11.46
CA ASN A 231 -6.15 -1.84 12.91
C ASN A 231 -6.56 -3.27 13.33
N ASP A 232 -6.30 -4.22 12.47
CA ASP A 232 -6.55 -5.65 12.62
C ASP A 232 -5.43 -6.46 12.00
N ASP A 233 -5.08 -7.57 12.66
CA ASP A 233 -4.08 -8.50 12.15
C ASP A 233 -4.58 -9.26 10.91
N PRO A 234 -3.69 -9.79 10.06
CA PRO A 234 -4.06 -10.57 8.88
C PRO A 234 -4.99 -11.76 9.18
N THR A 235 -4.98 -12.23 10.42
CA THR A 235 -5.81 -13.35 10.89
C THR A 235 -7.13 -12.93 11.53
N SER A 236 -7.37 -11.63 11.70
CA SER A 236 -8.60 -11.08 12.28
C SER A 236 -9.82 -11.33 11.39
N PRO A 237 -11.03 -11.43 11.97
CA PRO A 237 -12.26 -11.71 11.21
C PRO A 237 -12.53 -10.74 10.04
N SER A 238 -12.20 -9.46 10.20
CA SER A 238 -12.34 -8.45 9.13
C SER A 238 -11.53 -8.80 7.88
N VAL A 239 -10.32 -9.31 8.04
CA VAL A 239 -9.45 -9.73 6.94
C VAL A 239 -9.79 -11.15 6.51
N LYS A 240 -9.74 -12.11 7.45
CA LYS A 240 -9.87 -13.53 7.15
C LYS A 240 -11.24 -13.94 6.63
N ASP A 241 -12.32 -13.40 7.25
CA ASP A 241 -13.69 -13.88 6.97
C ASP A 241 -14.44 -12.97 6.00
N ILE A 242 -14.06 -11.68 5.88
CA ILE A 242 -14.69 -10.71 4.98
C ILE A 242 -13.91 -10.59 3.67
N LEU A 243 -12.62 -10.23 3.70
CA LEU A 243 -11.80 -10.12 2.49
C LEU A 243 -11.46 -11.49 1.93
N LYS A 244 -11.29 -12.50 2.78
CA LYS A 244 -11.01 -13.90 2.43
C LYS A 244 -9.79 -14.10 1.53
N PRO A 245 -8.66 -13.47 1.80
CA PRO A 245 -7.48 -13.64 0.98
C PRO A 245 -6.92 -15.06 1.11
N LYS A 246 -6.21 -15.50 0.08
CA LYS A 246 -5.46 -16.75 0.10
C LYS A 246 -4.12 -16.54 0.80
N LYS A 247 -3.67 -17.55 1.54
CA LYS A 247 -2.38 -17.58 2.26
C LYS A 247 -1.20 -17.85 1.33
N LYS A 248 -1.46 -18.56 0.23
CA LYS A 248 -0.47 -18.98 -0.72
C LYS A 248 -0.81 -18.41 -2.08
N ARG A 249 0.20 -17.84 -2.74
CA ARG A 249 0.06 -17.18 -4.04
C ARG A 249 -0.47 -18.13 -5.12
N GLU A 250 0.00 -19.37 -5.14
CA GLU A 250 -0.41 -20.42 -6.10
C GLU A 250 -1.88 -20.84 -5.98
N ASN A 251 -2.54 -20.48 -4.88
CA ASN A 251 -3.95 -20.80 -4.64
C ASN A 251 -4.90 -19.63 -4.99
N VAL A 252 -4.38 -18.55 -5.58
CA VAL A 252 -5.16 -17.38 -5.95
C VAL A 252 -5.74 -17.58 -7.33
N GLY A 253 -7.07 -17.61 -7.41
CA GLY A 253 -7.81 -17.62 -8.67
C GLY A 253 -8.31 -16.24 -9.06
N THR A 254 -9.00 -16.16 -10.19
CA THR A 254 -9.64 -14.94 -10.68
C THR A 254 -10.54 -14.33 -9.61
N LYS A 255 -10.48 -13.01 -9.43
CA LYS A 255 -11.24 -12.23 -8.42
C LYS A 255 -10.95 -12.61 -6.97
N GLN A 256 -9.78 -13.19 -6.72
CA GLN A 256 -9.34 -13.55 -5.38
C GLN A 256 -8.11 -12.72 -5.00
N LEU A 257 -7.85 -12.67 -3.71
CA LEU A 257 -6.75 -11.92 -3.11
C LEU A 257 -5.69 -12.86 -2.55
N PHE A 258 -4.46 -12.40 -2.58
CA PHE A 258 -3.35 -12.96 -1.83
C PHE A 258 -2.99 -12.03 -0.67
N ASN A 259 -2.75 -12.57 0.52
CA ASN A 259 -2.24 -11.79 1.66
C ASN A 259 -0.85 -12.30 2.06
N PRO A 260 0.21 -11.59 1.68
CA PRO A 260 1.58 -11.95 2.09
C PRO A 260 1.82 -11.74 3.59
N MET A 261 1.05 -10.86 4.23
CA MET A 261 1.25 -10.48 5.63
C MET A 261 0.85 -11.59 6.61
N GLU A 262 -0.04 -12.54 6.22
CA GLU A 262 -0.46 -13.60 7.12
C GLU A 262 0.69 -14.53 7.53
N GLU A 263 1.59 -14.84 6.61
CA GLU A 263 2.77 -15.65 6.90
C GLU A 263 3.80 -14.86 7.72
N MET A 264 4.03 -13.61 7.39
CA MET A 264 4.91 -12.71 8.16
C MET A 264 4.44 -12.60 9.61
N PHE A 265 3.15 -12.35 9.82
CA PHE A 265 2.55 -12.28 11.16
C PHE A 265 2.73 -13.59 11.95
N LYS A 266 2.51 -14.74 11.33
CA LYS A 266 2.69 -16.06 11.98
C LYS A 266 4.14 -16.36 12.34
N ASN A 267 5.08 -15.76 11.61
CA ASN A 267 6.52 -15.84 11.90
C ASN A 267 6.96 -14.81 12.96
N GLY A 268 6.02 -14.10 13.59
CA GLY A 268 6.29 -13.17 14.68
C GLY A 268 6.67 -11.75 14.24
N LEU A 269 6.53 -11.44 12.93
CA LEU A 269 6.73 -10.07 12.46
C LEU A 269 5.47 -9.24 12.73
N GLY A 270 5.66 -7.99 13.13
CA GLY A 270 4.57 -7.06 13.39
C GLY A 270 5.02 -5.63 13.20
N THR A 271 4.08 -4.73 13.08
CA THR A 271 4.30 -3.29 12.89
C THR A 271 4.02 -2.48 14.15
N LEU A 272 3.24 -3.05 15.08
CA LEU A 272 2.90 -2.42 16.36
C LEU A 272 3.13 -3.39 17.52
N ALA A 273 3.99 -2.99 18.47
CA ALA A 273 4.15 -3.70 19.73
C ALA A 273 3.13 -3.19 20.77
N TRP A 274 2.33 -4.11 21.32
CA TRP A 274 1.41 -3.78 22.40
C TRP A 274 1.51 -4.82 23.51
N ARG A 275 1.89 -4.38 24.73
CA ARG A 275 2.24 -5.27 25.86
C ARG A 275 3.34 -6.23 25.42
N ASP A 276 3.13 -7.54 25.54
CA ASP A 276 4.10 -8.57 25.23
C ASP A 276 3.88 -9.21 23.83
N GLY A 277 3.09 -8.56 22.97
CA GLY A 277 2.73 -9.08 21.65
C GLY A 277 2.96 -8.10 20.52
N TRP A 278 3.29 -8.65 19.36
CA TRP A 278 3.36 -7.89 18.12
C TRP A 278 2.04 -8.05 17.35
N ASN A 279 1.50 -6.92 16.86
CA ASN A 279 0.40 -6.87 15.91
C ASN A 279 0.93 -6.42 14.55
N LEU A 280 0.30 -6.88 13.48
CA LEU A 280 0.60 -6.44 12.14
C LEU A 280 -0.64 -5.76 11.57
N PHE A 281 -0.76 -4.44 11.80
CA PHE A 281 -1.93 -3.65 11.43
C PHE A 281 -1.81 -3.07 10.03
N GLU A 282 -0.61 -2.80 9.58
CA GLU A 282 -0.33 -2.41 8.21
C GLU A 282 -0.42 -3.64 7.31
N ASN A 283 -1.50 -3.69 6.54
CA ASN A 283 -1.80 -4.83 5.69
C ASN A 283 -1.73 -4.48 4.21
N PHE A 284 -1.29 -5.48 3.44
CA PHE A 284 -1.40 -5.50 1.99
C PHE A 284 -2.14 -6.75 1.55
N THR A 285 -3.12 -6.60 0.66
CA THR A 285 -3.64 -7.73 -0.09
C THR A 285 -3.69 -7.37 -1.57
N VAL A 286 -3.37 -8.33 -2.41
CA VAL A 286 -3.21 -8.10 -3.85
C VAL A 286 -4.06 -9.08 -4.65
N SER A 287 -4.66 -8.62 -5.73
CA SER A 287 -5.18 -9.47 -6.80
C SER A 287 -4.28 -9.35 -8.03
N PHE A 288 -4.25 -10.39 -8.82
CA PHE A 288 -3.51 -10.43 -10.07
C PHE A 288 -4.20 -11.39 -11.06
N ASP A 289 -3.87 -11.25 -12.33
CA ASP A 289 -4.24 -12.25 -13.31
C ASP A 289 -3.41 -13.51 -13.06
N PRO A 290 -4.03 -14.67 -12.77
CA PRO A 290 -3.31 -15.92 -12.56
C PRO A 290 -2.42 -16.31 -13.74
N ASP A 291 -2.83 -15.99 -14.96
CA ASP A 291 -2.06 -16.32 -16.17
C ASP A 291 -0.80 -15.46 -16.27
N ASP A 292 -0.85 -14.17 -15.89
CA ASP A 292 0.34 -13.30 -15.84
C ASP A 292 1.39 -13.84 -14.87
N VAL A 293 0.95 -14.42 -13.75
CA VAL A 293 1.84 -15.03 -12.76
C VAL A 293 2.40 -16.36 -13.26
N ALA A 294 1.56 -17.21 -13.84
CA ALA A 294 1.98 -18.51 -14.39
C ALA A 294 2.99 -18.35 -15.53
N GLU A 295 2.85 -17.30 -16.34
CA GLU A 295 3.78 -16.97 -17.43
C GLU A 295 4.99 -16.14 -16.97
N HIS A 296 5.13 -15.88 -15.66
CA HIS A 296 6.17 -15.00 -15.09
C HIS A 296 6.23 -13.61 -15.73
N LYS A 297 5.09 -13.04 -16.05
CA LYS A 297 4.98 -11.66 -16.55
C LYS A 297 5.05 -10.65 -15.44
N ILE A 298 4.50 -10.98 -14.26
CA ILE A 298 4.49 -10.17 -13.05
C ILE A 298 5.01 -11.00 -11.88
N GLU A 299 5.90 -10.40 -11.12
CA GLU A 299 6.43 -10.95 -9.88
C GLU A 299 6.21 -9.95 -8.74
N TYR A 300 5.63 -10.43 -7.61
CA TYR A 300 5.44 -9.62 -6.42
C TYR A 300 6.38 -10.10 -5.33
N ASN A 301 7.20 -9.19 -4.82
CA ASN A 301 8.01 -9.39 -3.63
C ASN A 301 7.51 -8.47 -2.53
N PHE A 302 7.32 -8.99 -1.33
CA PHE A 302 6.82 -8.25 -0.19
C PHE A 302 7.89 -8.19 0.89
N THR A 303 8.13 -7.01 1.42
CA THR A 303 9.07 -6.77 2.51
C THR A 303 8.44 -5.82 3.51
N LEU A 304 8.52 -6.16 4.79
CA LEU A 304 8.30 -5.22 5.87
C LEU A 304 9.64 -4.52 6.15
N ILE A 305 9.63 -3.20 6.09
CA ILE A 305 10.80 -2.41 6.41
C ILE A 305 10.64 -1.91 7.84
N PHE A 306 11.51 -2.41 8.73
CA PHE A 306 11.62 -1.90 10.09
C PHE A 306 12.72 -0.86 10.10
N HIS A 307 12.40 0.37 10.49
CA HIS A 307 13.42 1.37 10.67
C HIS A 307 13.84 1.39 12.15
N ASP A 308 15.01 0.84 12.46
CA ASP A 308 15.56 0.75 13.82
C ASP A 308 15.81 2.10 14.51
N GLN A 309 15.57 3.21 13.84
CA GLN A 309 15.91 4.56 14.31
C GLN A 309 14.70 5.40 14.76
N TRP A 310 13.50 4.84 14.78
CA TRP A 310 12.32 5.59 15.23
C TRP A 310 12.08 5.37 16.73
N LYS A 311 12.96 5.86 17.55
CA LYS A 311 12.61 6.30 18.90
C LYS A 311 12.20 7.76 18.76
N CYS A 312 10.92 8.03 18.59
CA CYS A 312 10.36 9.33 18.90
C CYS A 312 10.54 9.53 20.41
N ASN A 313 11.50 10.37 20.80
CA ASN A 313 11.57 10.91 22.13
C ASN A 313 10.57 12.04 22.26
#